data_c90b7998966580a71af88491abd6e331
#
_entry.id   c90b7998966580a71af88491abd6e331
#
_cell.length_a   1.000
_cell.length_b   1.000
_cell.length_c   1.000
_cell.angle_alpha   90.00
_cell.angle_beta   90.00
_cell.angle_gamma   90.00
#
_symmetry.space_group_name_H-M   'P 1'
#
loop_
_entity.id
_entity.type
_entity.pdbx_description
1 polymer ?
#
loop_
_entity_poly.entity_id
_entity_poly.type
_entity_poly.pdbx_seq_one_letter_code
_entity_poly.pdbx_strand_id
1 'polypeptide(L)'
;MKMRKGAVIASTLLSMIFASGAIHAASQAKLDVALPQLDVAEYHKPYLAVWIEDSKRKATQVAVWYDVEMREDKGKEWLKDLRQWWRRGGRSLDLPYDGLTSATKGPGDYSLDSQLNKALAELPEGDYTLSVEASREVGGREVLSLPFSLPLSAASLPVEVKGNSELGRVVLRLED
;
A
#
# COMPACT_ATOMS: atom_id res chain seq x y z
N MET A 1 24.42 7.62 -84.95
CA MET A 1 23.56 6.62 -84.27
C MET A 1 23.87 6.72 -82.82
N LYS A 2 23.04 7.48 -82.01
CA LYS A 2 23.27 7.76 -80.55
C LYS A 2 22.31 6.89 -79.75
N MET A 3 22.87 5.96 -79.03
CA MET A 3 22.12 5.14 -78.01
C MET A 3 21.92 5.96 -76.78
N ARG A 4 20.65 6.14 -76.33
CA ARG A 4 20.27 6.70 -75.08
C ARG A 4 20.18 5.56 -74.04
N LYS A 5 20.96 5.65 -72.95
CA LYS A 5 20.86 4.78 -71.83
C LYS A 5 19.76 5.32 -70.89
N GLY A 6 18.70 4.55 -70.67
CA GLY A 6 17.67 4.86 -69.67
C GLY A 6 18.14 4.46 -68.30
N ALA A 7 18.04 5.38 -67.35
CA ALA A 7 18.27 5.12 -65.93
C ALA A 7 16.96 4.66 -65.29
N VAL A 8 16.98 3.47 -64.68
CA VAL A 8 15.88 2.95 -63.82
C VAL A 8 16.12 3.42 -62.41
N ILE A 9 15.22 4.24 -61.92
CA ILE A 9 15.21 4.68 -60.49
C ILE A 9 14.40 3.65 -59.74
N ALA A 10 15.06 2.83 -58.94
CA ALA A 10 14.40 1.94 -57.97
C ALA A 10 14.00 2.73 -56.74
N SER A 11 12.70 2.93 -56.55
CA SER A 11 12.14 3.59 -55.35
C SER A 11 11.93 2.56 -54.26
N THR A 12 12.79 2.56 -53.23
CA THR A 12 12.66 1.71 -52.05
C THR A 12 11.70 2.37 -51.07
N LEU A 13 10.48 1.82 -50.96
CA LEU A 13 9.53 2.18 -49.91
C LEU A 13 10.00 1.58 -48.58
N LEU A 14 10.47 2.42 -47.65
CA LEU A 14 10.79 2.06 -46.30
C LEU A 14 9.49 2.07 -45.45
N SER A 15 8.91 0.89 -45.22
CA SER A 15 7.75 0.74 -44.37
C SER A 15 8.17 0.87 -42.89
N MET A 16 7.87 2.00 -42.26
CA MET A 16 7.97 2.16 -40.80
C MET A 16 6.84 1.39 -40.15
N ILE A 17 7.17 0.28 -39.51
CA ILE A 17 6.26 -0.44 -38.61
C ILE A 17 6.27 0.32 -37.28
N PHE A 18 5.20 1.09 -37.01
CA PHE A 18 4.94 1.61 -35.68
C PHE A 18 4.45 0.45 -34.80
N ALA A 19 5.32 -0.09 -33.97
CA ALA A 19 4.92 -0.96 -32.89
C ALA A 19 4.13 -0.10 -31.88
N SER A 20 2.80 -0.17 -31.93
CA SER A 20 1.94 0.37 -30.92
C SER A 20 2.15 -0.45 -29.65
N GLY A 21 3.08 -0.01 -28.80
CA GLY A 21 3.19 -0.52 -27.44
C GLY A 21 1.86 -0.21 -26.72
N ALA A 22 1.08 -1.23 -26.44
CA ALA A 22 -0.05 -1.09 -25.52
C ALA A 22 0.51 -0.62 -24.18
N ILE A 23 0.25 0.62 -23.82
CA ILE A 23 0.46 1.12 -22.47
C ILE A 23 -0.56 0.37 -21.62
N HIS A 24 -0.15 -0.74 -21.01
CA HIS A 24 -0.91 -1.34 -19.94
C HIS A 24 -0.90 -0.31 -18.81
N ALA A 25 -2.03 0.34 -18.58
CA ALA A 25 -2.24 1.07 -17.35
C ALA A 25 -1.99 0.06 -16.23
N ALA A 26 -0.98 0.30 -15.40
CA ALA A 26 -0.71 -0.55 -14.25
C ALA A 26 -1.99 -0.54 -13.40
N SER A 27 -2.60 -1.71 -13.21
CA SER A 27 -3.78 -1.85 -12.37
C SER A 27 -3.48 -1.30 -10.99
N GLN A 28 -4.24 -0.30 -10.55
CA GLN A 28 -4.04 0.31 -9.24
C GLN A 28 -4.59 -0.62 -8.16
N ALA A 29 -3.86 -0.73 -7.08
CA ALA A 29 -4.32 -1.45 -5.91
C ALA A 29 -5.20 -0.56 -5.05
N LYS A 30 -6.21 -1.18 -4.44
CA LYS A 30 -7.09 -0.59 -3.42
C LYS A 30 -6.85 -1.29 -2.10
N LEU A 31 -6.77 -0.51 -1.03
CA LEU A 31 -6.67 -1.02 0.34
C LEU A 31 -7.75 -0.37 1.20
N ASP A 32 -8.72 -1.16 1.57
CA ASP A 32 -9.78 -0.75 2.47
C ASP A 32 -9.53 -1.32 3.87
N VAL A 33 -9.59 -0.46 4.89
CA VAL A 33 -9.41 -0.81 6.30
C VAL A 33 -10.62 -0.32 7.08
N ALA A 34 -11.36 -1.24 7.68
CA ALA A 34 -12.48 -0.93 8.55
C ALA A 34 -12.04 -0.89 10.03
N LEU A 35 -12.45 0.15 10.74
CA LEU A 35 -12.38 0.23 12.20
C LEU A 35 -13.79 -0.01 12.77
N PRO A 36 -13.99 -1.02 13.64
CA PRO A 36 -15.31 -1.35 14.15
C PRO A 36 -15.78 -0.34 15.19
N GLN A 37 -17.09 -0.18 15.30
CA GLN A 37 -17.70 0.42 16.48
C GLN A 37 -17.63 -0.60 17.61
N LEU A 38 -16.96 -0.23 18.71
CA LEU A 38 -16.80 -1.08 19.87
C LEU A 38 -17.75 -0.61 20.98
N ASP A 39 -18.44 -1.56 21.59
CA ASP A 39 -19.26 -1.31 22.77
C ASP A 39 -18.39 -1.49 24.05
N VAL A 40 -17.74 -0.40 24.44
CA VAL A 40 -16.80 -0.33 25.57
C VAL A 40 -17.11 0.87 26.43
N ALA A 41 -16.81 0.77 27.72
CA ALA A 41 -17.10 1.83 28.70
C ALA A 41 -16.36 3.15 28.37
N GLU A 42 -15.15 3.06 27.82
CA GLU A 42 -14.33 4.19 27.41
C GLU A 42 -13.72 3.89 26.04
N TYR A 43 -14.01 4.72 25.05
CA TYR A 43 -13.51 4.54 23.71
C TYR A 43 -12.42 5.55 23.37
N HIS A 44 -11.23 5.04 23.12
CA HIS A 44 -10.13 5.79 22.53
C HIS A 44 -9.95 5.40 21.06
N LYS A 45 -9.62 6.35 20.18
CA LYS A 45 -9.30 6.08 18.79
C LYS A 45 -8.03 5.24 18.73
N PRO A 46 -8.00 4.13 17.99
CA PRO A 46 -6.81 3.29 17.91
C PRO A 46 -5.68 3.98 17.17
N TYR A 47 -4.45 3.72 17.58
CA TYR A 47 -3.28 3.86 16.73
C TYR A 47 -3.30 2.75 15.71
N LEU A 48 -2.86 3.04 14.49
CA LEU A 48 -2.85 2.08 13.41
C LEU A 48 -1.55 2.19 12.63
N ALA A 49 -0.99 1.06 12.23
CA ALA A 49 0.11 1.01 11.28
C ALA A 49 -0.15 -0.01 10.19
N VAL A 50 0.31 0.32 8.98
CA VAL A 50 0.26 -0.55 7.81
C VAL A 50 1.65 -0.61 7.19
N TRP A 51 2.12 -1.84 6.92
CA TRP A 51 3.42 -2.07 6.28
C TRP A 51 3.40 -3.34 5.42
N ILE A 52 4.34 -3.44 4.51
CA ILE A 52 4.54 -4.59 3.64
C ILE A 52 5.87 -5.24 4.03
N GLU A 53 5.89 -6.55 4.21
CA GLU A 53 7.11 -7.34 4.45
C GLU A 53 7.43 -8.24 3.25
N ASP A 54 8.71 -8.31 2.87
CA ASP A 54 9.21 -9.32 1.95
C ASP A 54 9.51 -10.64 2.67
N SER A 55 9.95 -11.67 1.93
CA SER A 55 10.33 -12.99 2.46
C SER A 55 11.49 -12.93 3.47
N LYS A 56 12.29 -11.86 3.45
CA LYS A 56 13.40 -11.61 4.38
C LYS A 56 12.99 -10.74 5.56
N ARG A 57 11.70 -10.41 5.66
CA ARG A 57 11.11 -9.54 6.69
C ARG A 57 11.61 -8.08 6.65
N LYS A 58 12.10 -7.63 5.50
CA LYS A 58 12.34 -6.21 5.27
C LYS A 58 10.98 -5.52 5.11
N ALA A 59 10.75 -4.47 5.88
CA ALA A 59 9.49 -3.77 5.89
C ALA A 59 9.56 -2.49 5.05
N THR A 60 8.53 -2.28 4.24
CA THR A 60 8.21 -1.02 3.55
C THR A 60 6.97 -0.44 4.21
N GLN A 61 7.06 0.80 4.67
CA GLN A 61 5.98 1.45 5.41
C GLN A 61 4.91 1.98 4.47
N VAL A 62 3.64 1.83 4.84
CA VAL A 62 2.48 2.29 4.06
C VAL A 62 1.76 3.44 4.76
N ALA A 63 1.42 3.26 6.04
CA ALA A 63 0.75 4.30 6.82
C ALA A 63 0.99 4.11 8.33
N VAL A 64 0.94 5.22 9.06
CA VAL A 64 0.88 5.22 10.53
C VAL A 64 -0.07 6.33 11.01
N TRP A 65 -1.04 5.94 11.84
CA TRP A 65 -1.99 6.86 12.46
C TRP A 65 -1.74 6.89 13.97
N TYR A 66 -1.51 8.09 14.48
CA TYR A 66 -1.32 8.30 15.91
C TYR A 66 -1.83 9.67 16.32
N ASP A 67 -1.87 10.00 17.57
CA ASP A 67 -2.30 11.32 18.04
C ASP A 67 -1.21 12.37 17.77
N VAL A 68 -1.27 12.94 16.55
CA VAL A 68 -0.31 13.95 16.07
C VAL A 68 -0.54 15.32 16.69
N GLU A 69 -1.69 15.55 17.34
CA GLU A 69 -2.07 16.84 17.93
C GLU A 69 -1.70 16.91 19.42
N MET A 70 -1.28 15.81 20.01
CA MET A 70 -0.88 15.76 21.40
C MET A 70 0.34 16.65 21.65
N ARG A 71 0.24 17.52 22.65
CA ARG A 71 1.30 18.49 22.97
C ARG A 71 2.63 17.79 23.28
N GLU A 72 3.74 18.44 22.94
CA GLU A 72 5.10 17.98 23.24
C GLU A 72 5.39 16.61 22.59
N ASP A 73 4.79 16.32 21.45
CA ASP A 73 4.95 15.05 20.74
C ASP A 73 4.60 13.79 21.56
N LYS A 74 3.83 13.95 22.64
CA LYS A 74 3.48 12.83 23.55
C LYS A 74 2.77 11.68 22.86
N GLY A 75 2.03 11.96 21.78
CA GLY A 75 1.42 10.89 20.96
C GLY A 75 2.43 9.89 20.42
N LYS A 76 3.68 10.27 20.23
CA LYS A 76 4.74 9.34 19.79
C LYS A 76 5.12 8.30 20.85
N GLU A 77 4.90 8.59 22.14
CA GLU A 77 5.26 7.68 23.24
C GLU A 77 4.49 6.36 23.19
N TRP A 78 3.28 6.38 22.61
CA TRP A 78 2.38 5.24 22.50
C TRP A 78 2.57 4.42 21.21
N LEU A 79 3.37 4.90 20.26
CA LEU A 79 3.69 4.16 19.03
C LEU A 79 4.32 2.79 19.29
N LYS A 80 5.00 2.63 20.42
CA LYS A 80 5.55 1.34 20.87
C LYS A 80 4.50 0.26 21.15
N ASP A 81 3.22 0.65 21.32
CA ASP A 81 2.11 -0.28 21.55
C ASP A 81 1.67 -0.96 20.25
N LEU A 82 1.99 -0.40 19.10
CA LEU A 82 2.01 -1.07 17.81
C LEU A 82 3.25 -1.99 17.74
N ARG A 83 3.24 -3.06 18.56
CA ARG A 83 4.43 -3.83 18.92
C ARG A 83 5.10 -4.53 17.76
N GLN A 84 4.32 -5.03 16.79
CA GLN A 84 4.89 -5.72 15.64
C GLN A 84 5.47 -4.70 14.67
N TRP A 85 4.71 -3.69 14.30
CA TRP A 85 5.17 -2.59 13.47
C TRP A 85 6.40 -1.89 14.05
N TRP A 86 6.42 -1.63 15.36
CA TRP A 86 7.55 -1.01 16.06
C TRP A 86 8.85 -1.77 15.84
N ARG A 87 8.79 -3.11 15.91
CA ARG A 87 9.94 -3.99 15.65
C ARG A 87 10.28 -4.11 14.16
N ARG A 88 9.32 -3.83 13.25
CA ARG A 88 9.46 -3.86 11.80
C ARG A 88 9.90 -2.52 11.19
N GLY A 89 10.59 -1.71 11.96
CA GLY A 89 11.18 -0.45 11.51
C GLY A 89 10.49 0.80 12.07
N GLY A 90 9.29 0.71 12.63
CA GLY A 90 8.58 1.87 13.18
C GLY A 90 9.42 2.70 14.15
N ARG A 91 10.18 2.04 15.02
CA ARG A 91 11.07 2.69 16.01
C ARG A 91 12.19 3.55 15.39
N SER A 92 12.51 3.33 14.11
CA SER A 92 13.60 4.02 13.41
C SER A 92 13.09 5.14 12.50
N LEU A 93 11.77 5.36 12.45
CA LEU A 93 11.17 6.41 11.65
C LEU A 93 11.26 7.74 12.39
N ASP A 94 11.64 8.77 11.65
CA ASP A 94 11.51 10.16 12.09
C ASP A 94 10.09 10.66 11.73
N LEU A 95 9.21 10.69 12.72
CA LEU A 95 7.82 11.06 12.56
C LEU A 95 7.56 12.49 13.09
N PRO A 96 6.60 13.25 12.51
CA PRO A 96 5.72 12.86 11.40
C PRO A 96 6.45 12.81 10.06
N TYR A 97 6.11 11.85 9.21
CA TYR A 97 6.63 11.70 7.86
C TYR A 97 5.52 11.94 6.84
N ASP A 98 5.76 12.87 5.91
CA ASP A 98 4.76 13.28 4.93
C ASP A 98 4.31 12.13 4.01
N GLY A 99 3.01 12.03 3.80
CA GLY A 99 2.38 10.94 3.03
C GLY A 99 2.30 9.59 3.74
N LEU A 100 2.92 9.44 4.93
CA LEU A 100 2.86 8.24 5.76
C LEU A 100 2.00 8.46 7.01
N THR A 101 2.11 9.64 7.61
CA THR A 101 1.52 9.97 8.91
C THR A 101 0.14 10.59 8.78
N SER A 102 -0.80 10.15 9.61
CA SER A 102 -2.11 10.79 9.82
C SER A 102 -2.53 10.75 11.28
N ALA A 103 -3.50 11.60 11.64
CA ALA A 103 -4.14 11.51 12.94
C ALA A 103 -4.93 10.21 13.10
N THR A 104 -5.14 9.79 14.35
CA THR A 104 -6.03 8.66 14.72
C THR A 104 -7.45 8.88 14.18
N LYS A 105 -8.12 7.79 13.83
CA LYS A 105 -9.46 7.80 13.25
C LYS A 105 -10.45 7.03 14.13
N GLY A 106 -11.72 7.43 14.13
CA GLY A 106 -12.79 6.72 14.80
C GLY A 106 -13.28 5.51 13.99
N PRO A 107 -14.39 4.87 14.43
CA PRO A 107 -15.04 3.81 13.68
C PRO A 107 -15.44 4.27 12.27
N GLY A 108 -15.27 3.38 11.28
CA GLY A 108 -15.58 3.67 9.87
C GLY A 108 -14.72 2.88 8.90
N ASP A 109 -14.97 3.09 7.60
CA ASP A 109 -14.21 2.49 6.51
C ASP A 109 -13.25 3.53 5.91
N TYR A 110 -12.01 3.14 5.73
CA TYR A 110 -10.94 4.03 5.27
C TYR A 110 -10.18 3.41 4.10
N SER A 111 -9.94 4.22 3.06
CA SER A 111 -9.08 3.85 1.94
C SER A 111 -7.67 4.37 2.16
N LEU A 112 -6.68 3.52 1.84
CA LEU A 112 -5.24 3.79 1.88
C LEU A 112 -4.58 3.59 0.50
N ASP A 113 -5.35 3.77 -0.56
CA ASP A 113 -4.93 3.46 -1.94
C ASP A 113 -3.68 4.22 -2.36
N SER A 114 -3.64 5.53 -2.10
CA SER A 114 -2.51 6.39 -2.48
C SER A 114 -1.22 5.95 -1.80
N GLN A 115 -1.28 5.70 -0.49
CA GLN A 115 -0.13 5.26 0.31
C GLN A 115 0.33 3.87 -0.12
N LEU A 116 -0.62 2.96 -0.36
CA LEU A 116 -0.33 1.61 -0.83
C LEU A 116 0.37 1.64 -2.18
N ASN A 117 -0.19 2.31 -3.18
CA ASN A 117 0.38 2.33 -4.54
C ASN A 117 1.77 2.99 -4.56
N LYS A 118 2.00 4.02 -3.72
CA LYS A 118 3.33 4.61 -3.54
C LYS A 118 4.32 3.57 -3.00
N ALA A 119 3.94 2.79 -1.99
CA ALA A 119 4.79 1.75 -1.43
C ALA A 119 5.05 0.61 -2.43
N LEU A 120 4.01 0.15 -3.15
CA LEU A 120 4.12 -0.92 -4.14
C LEU A 120 5.06 -0.55 -5.30
N ALA A 121 5.09 0.71 -5.71
CA ALA A 121 5.95 1.19 -6.80
C ALA A 121 7.47 1.05 -6.48
N GLU A 122 7.83 0.92 -5.22
CA GLU A 122 9.21 0.75 -4.76
C GLU A 122 9.62 -0.73 -4.63
N LEU A 123 8.68 -1.66 -4.80
CA LEU A 123 8.90 -3.08 -4.57
C LEU A 123 9.14 -3.84 -5.88
N PRO A 124 10.14 -4.73 -5.92
CA PRO A 124 10.33 -5.63 -7.05
C PRO A 124 9.25 -6.71 -7.10
N GLU A 125 9.23 -7.51 -8.17
CA GLU A 125 8.41 -8.72 -8.24
C GLU A 125 8.79 -9.70 -7.11
N GLY A 126 7.78 -10.37 -6.53
CA GLY A 126 7.98 -11.32 -5.46
C GLY A 126 6.76 -11.51 -4.56
N ASP A 127 6.95 -12.30 -3.51
CA ASP A 127 5.92 -12.61 -2.52
C ASP A 127 6.07 -11.70 -1.30
N TYR A 128 4.93 -11.17 -0.84
CA TYR A 128 4.84 -10.17 0.20
C TYR A 128 3.72 -10.47 1.18
N THR A 129 3.79 -9.83 2.32
CA THR A 129 2.70 -9.80 3.31
C THR A 129 2.40 -8.36 3.65
N LEU A 130 1.17 -7.91 3.37
CA LEU A 130 0.63 -6.66 3.89
C LEU A 130 0.14 -6.92 5.31
N SER A 131 0.58 -6.12 6.26
CA SER A 131 0.17 -6.22 7.66
C SER A 131 -0.48 -4.92 8.12
N VAL A 132 -1.56 -5.05 8.88
CA VAL A 132 -2.27 -3.96 9.54
C VAL A 132 -2.30 -4.24 11.02
N GLU A 133 -1.80 -3.33 11.84
CA GLU A 133 -1.82 -3.42 13.30
C GLU A 133 -2.59 -2.24 13.88
N ALA A 134 -3.52 -2.53 14.76
CA ALA A 134 -4.22 -1.52 15.56
C ALA A 134 -3.94 -1.76 17.05
N SER A 135 -3.79 -0.68 17.79
CA SER A 135 -3.65 -0.70 19.27
C SER A 135 -4.40 0.48 19.86
N ARG A 136 -5.20 0.22 20.88
CA ARG A 136 -6.04 1.21 21.53
C ARG A 136 -5.67 1.36 23.00
N GLU A 137 -5.63 2.61 23.46
CA GLU A 137 -5.45 2.92 24.88
C GLU A 137 -6.58 2.30 25.69
N VAL A 138 -6.25 1.70 26.85
CA VAL A 138 -7.18 0.95 27.71
C VAL A 138 -7.95 -0.14 26.93
N GLY A 139 -7.42 -0.57 25.79
CA GLY A 139 -8.06 -1.52 24.88
C GLY A 139 -7.16 -2.66 24.47
N GLY A 140 -7.52 -3.26 23.34
CA GLY A 140 -6.83 -4.37 22.75
C GLY A 140 -5.75 -3.95 21.76
N ARG A 141 -5.15 -4.98 21.17
CA ARG A 141 -4.23 -4.89 20.06
C ARG A 141 -4.52 -6.04 19.10
N GLU A 142 -4.63 -5.74 17.84
CA GLU A 142 -4.87 -6.74 16.81
C GLU A 142 -3.95 -6.54 15.62
N VAL A 143 -3.53 -7.64 14.99
CA VAL A 143 -2.74 -7.64 13.77
C VAL A 143 -3.40 -8.55 12.75
N LEU A 144 -3.62 -8.02 11.55
CA LEU A 144 -4.09 -8.78 10.40
C LEU A 144 -3.01 -8.82 9.33
N SER A 145 -2.92 -9.94 8.62
CA SER A 145 -1.90 -10.15 7.59
C SER A 145 -2.53 -10.71 6.32
N LEU A 146 -2.22 -10.08 5.19
CA LEU A 146 -2.73 -10.41 3.87
C LEU A 146 -1.55 -10.77 2.96
N PRO A 147 -1.37 -12.05 2.60
CA PRO A 147 -0.34 -12.44 1.64
C PRO A 147 -0.74 -12.00 0.23
N PHE A 148 0.23 -11.53 -0.56
CA PHE A 148 0.05 -11.19 -1.96
C PHE A 148 1.37 -11.32 -2.73
N SER A 149 1.30 -11.30 -4.07
CA SER A 149 2.48 -11.35 -4.94
C SER A 149 2.48 -10.16 -5.90
N LEU A 150 3.66 -9.70 -6.28
CA LEU A 150 3.85 -8.73 -7.35
C LEU A 150 4.42 -9.43 -8.61
N PRO A 151 3.92 -9.10 -9.80
CA PRO A 151 2.87 -8.13 -10.10
C PRO A 151 1.49 -8.59 -9.60
N LEU A 152 0.64 -7.62 -9.23
CA LEU A 152 -0.72 -7.91 -8.79
C LEU A 152 -1.54 -8.55 -9.91
N SER A 153 -2.37 -9.54 -9.56
CA SER A 153 -3.18 -10.28 -10.51
C SER A 153 -4.61 -10.44 -10.02
N ALA A 154 -5.57 -10.25 -10.92
CA ALA A 154 -6.98 -10.51 -10.64
C ALA A 154 -7.27 -11.98 -10.27
N ALA A 155 -6.39 -12.92 -10.62
CA ALA A 155 -6.52 -14.31 -10.24
C ALA A 155 -6.22 -14.57 -8.74
N SER A 156 -5.43 -13.69 -8.10
CA SER A 156 -5.04 -13.79 -6.68
C SER A 156 -5.71 -12.76 -5.78
N LEU A 157 -6.44 -11.81 -6.35
CA LEU A 157 -7.16 -10.76 -5.64
C LEU A 157 -8.68 -10.88 -5.87
N PRO A 158 -9.53 -10.43 -4.95
CA PRO A 158 -9.16 -9.77 -3.69
C PRO A 158 -8.64 -10.75 -2.63
N VAL A 159 -7.80 -10.24 -1.73
CA VAL A 159 -7.48 -10.89 -0.45
C VAL A 159 -8.17 -10.11 0.65
N GLU A 160 -8.94 -10.82 1.46
CA GLU A 160 -9.72 -10.24 2.56
C GLU A 160 -9.46 -10.99 3.85
N VAL A 161 -9.30 -10.23 4.93
CA VAL A 161 -9.21 -10.76 6.30
C VAL A 161 -10.10 -9.91 7.20
N LYS A 162 -10.77 -10.55 8.13
CA LYS A 162 -11.63 -9.90 9.13
C LYS A 162 -11.01 -10.02 10.51
N GLY A 163 -10.92 -8.90 11.21
CA GLY A 163 -10.53 -8.85 12.62
C GLY A 163 -11.66 -9.26 13.55
N ASN A 164 -11.31 -9.44 14.80
CA ASN A 164 -12.22 -9.89 15.86
C ASN A 164 -12.33 -8.91 17.04
N SER A 165 -11.52 -7.86 17.03
CA SER A 165 -11.44 -6.92 18.17
C SER A 165 -11.23 -5.47 17.72
N GLU A 166 -10.00 -5.07 17.44
CA GLU A 166 -9.66 -3.66 17.14
C GLU A 166 -9.74 -3.32 15.65
N LEU A 167 -9.75 -4.34 14.79
CA LEU A 167 -9.87 -4.21 13.34
C LEU A 167 -11.17 -4.85 12.85
N GLY A 168 -11.78 -4.24 11.87
CA GLY A 168 -12.88 -4.81 11.10
C GLY A 168 -12.36 -5.60 9.90
N ARG A 169 -12.96 -5.37 8.74
CA ARG A 169 -12.55 -5.97 7.48
C ARG A 169 -11.37 -5.21 6.89
N VAL A 170 -10.35 -5.94 6.43
CA VAL A 170 -9.24 -5.41 5.64
C VAL A 170 -9.24 -6.09 4.30
N VAL A 171 -9.24 -5.33 3.21
CA VAL A 171 -9.34 -5.84 1.83
C VAL A 171 -8.25 -5.22 0.97
N LEU A 172 -7.48 -6.09 0.32
CA LEU A 172 -6.58 -5.72 -0.76
C LEU A 172 -7.21 -6.20 -2.08
N ARG A 173 -7.44 -5.30 -3.03
CA ARG A 173 -8.04 -5.61 -4.33
C ARG A 173 -7.44 -4.75 -5.45
N LEU A 174 -7.67 -5.13 -6.68
CA LEU A 174 -7.42 -4.27 -7.83
C LEU A 174 -8.55 -3.26 -8.00
N GLU A 175 -8.22 -2.12 -8.61
CA GLU A 175 -9.22 -1.18 -9.11
C GLU A 175 -9.96 -1.81 -10.29
N ASP A 176 -11.29 -1.69 -10.27
CA ASP A 176 -12.18 -2.15 -11.34
C ASP A 176 -12.11 -1.26 -12.60
#